data_6fa5d403f7ff3605709b02e1eb9400dd
#
_entry.id   6fa5d403f7ff3605709b02e1eb9400dd
#
_cell.length_a   1.000
_cell.length_b   1.000
_cell.length_c   1.000
_cell.angle_alpha   90.00
_cell.angle_beta   90.00
_cell.angle_gamma   90.00
#
_symmetry.space_group_name_H-M   'P 1'
#
loop_
_entity.id
_entity.type
_entity.pdbx_description
1 polymer ?
#
loop_
_entity_poly.entity_id
_entity_poly.type
_entity_poly.pdbx_seq_one_letter_code
_entity_poly.pdbx_strand_id
1 'polypeptide(L)'
;MRIKSVFVLMSMLFTTLFLANCKSDSKHQKDIETKEKTEDVKDYSQVDIITRAMEFETLDTLRSGWTTFHYKNRSGEVHFFLMDKLPSDSIVTSDITDHLMPAFDDGMRYLIEEKPDSAMAAFGNIPTWFNDVKRYGGSGLISPGKTAVSTIHLVPGKYMMECYVKAINGEWHTSHGMWKFITVVDEPTNHTPPSAMHTVSVSSTEGYTFEGTPTTGKNIFKVDFIDQVPHEHFSGQDVNLVRYDDGADMATLYEWLNWMNPEGLRTPAPNQFVFLGGMNNCEAGETGYFEVDLEPGNYVLVSETPNADKKGLLKTFEVVAD
;
A
#
# COMPACT_ATOMS: atom_id res chain seq x y z
N MET A 1 26.98 14.25 -64.31
CA MET A 1 27.25 13.06 -65.16
C MET A 1 26.13 12.08 -64.77
N ARG A 2 25.03 12.08 -65.48
CA ARG A 2 24.63 11.14 -66.54
C ARG A 2 24.70 9.69 -66.00
N ILE A 3 23.67 8.80 -66.02
CA ILE A 3 22.65 8.51 -67.02
C ILE A 3 21.63 7.58 -66.37
N LYS A 4 20.33 7.82 -66.35
CA LYS A 4 19.24 7.28 -67.22
C LYS A 4 18.97 5.81 -67.03
N SER A 5 17.78 5.46 -66.65
CA SER A 5 16.58 5.10 -67.44
C SER A 5 16.58 3.59 -67.84
N VAL A 6 15.55 2.83 -68.00
CA VAL A 6 14.24 3.03 -68.61
C VAL A 6 13.45 1.70 -68.56
N PHE A 7 12.13 1.72 -68.36
CA PHE A 7 11.04 0.94 -69.01
C PHE A 7 11.11 -0.61 -69.07
N VAL A 8 10.06 -1.44 -69.09
CA VAL A 8 8.79 -1.41 -69.85
C VAL A 8 7.82 -2.48 -69.33
N LEU A 9 6.56 -2.11 -69.16
CA LEU A 9 5.28 -2.75 -69.49
C LEU A 9 5.27 -4.11 -70.23
N MET A 10 4.28 -4.99 -69.86
CA MET A 10 3.24 -5.58 -70.76
C MET A 10 2.49 -6.68 -69.98
N SER A 11 1.28 -6.50 -69.59
CA SER A 11 -0.01 -6.79 -70.20
C SER A 11 -0.09 -8.16 -70.89
N MET A 12 -0.93 -9.06 -70.39
CA MET A 12 -1.93 -9.78 -71.22
C MET A 12 -2.98 -10.53 -70.40
N LEU A 13 -4.15 -10.22 -70.73
CA LEU A 13 -5.47 -10.73 -70.45
C LEU A 13 -5.66 -12.16 -71.01
N PHE A 14 -6.24 -13.07 -70.22
CA PHE A 14 -6.99 -14.22 -70.79
C PHE A 14 -8.21 -14.53 -69.93
N THR A 15 -9.35 -14.16 -70.45
CA THR A 15 -10.70 -14.59 -70.11
C THR A 15 -10.95 -15.97 -70.68
N THR A 16 -11.44 -16.88 -69.84
CA THR A 16 -12.28 -17.99 -70.31
C THR A 16 -13.40 -18.27 -69.34
N LEU A 17 -14.58 -18.02 -69.84
CA LEU A 17 -15.88 -18.39 -69.29
C LEU A 17 -16.11 -19.89 -69.48
N PHE A 18 -16.54 -20.61 -68.43
CA PHE A 18 -17.33 -21.81 -68.56
C PHE A 18 -18.47 -21.84 -67.57
N LEU A 19 -19.66 -21.87 -68.17
CA LEU A 19 -20.96 -22.07 -67.52
C LEU A 19 -21.29 -23.57 -67.37
N ALA A 20 -22.15 -23.80 -66.39
CA ALA A 20 -23.01 -24.96 -66.12
C ALA A 20 -22.42 -25.95 -65.10
N ASN A 21 -23.14 -26.45 -64.14
CA ASN A 21 -24.54 -26.74 -64.00
C ASN A 21 -24.89 -27.07 -62.53
N CYS A 22 -26.13 -26.78 -62.16
CA CYS A 22 -26.76 -27.13 -60.87
C CYS A 22 -26.66 -28.61 -60.52
N LYS A 23 -26.40 -28.91 -59.23
CA LYS A 23 -27.20 -29.88 -58.48
C LYS A 23 -27.16 -29.55 -57.00
N SER A 24 -28.32 -29.39 -56.46
CA SER A 24 -28.71 -29.35 -55.06
C SER A 24 -28.27 -30.60 -54.33
N ASP A 25 -27.57 -30.44 -53.22
CA ASP A 25 -27.68 -31.37 -52.10
C ASP A 25 -27.44 -30.60 -50.78
N SER A 26 -28.43 -30.66 -49.94
CA SER A 26 -28.53 -30.15 -48.59
C SER A 26 -27.64 -30.91 -47.61
N LYS A 27 -27.18 -30.18 -46.60
CA LYS A 27 -26.66 -30.60 -45.31
C LYS A 27 -25.16 -30.42 -45.09
N HIS A 28 -24.82 -29.35 -44.43
CA HIS A 28 -24.17 -29.23 -43.11
C HIS A 28 -23.77 -27.78 -42.90
N GLN A 29 -24.68 -27.09 -42.29
CA GLN A 29 -24.36 -25.82 -41.63
C GLN A 29 -23.55 -26.18 -40.40
N LYS A 30 -22.25 -26.08 -40.51
CA LYS A 30 -21.36 -26.06 -39.36
C LYS A 30 -21.56 -24.72 -38.72
N ASP A 31 -22.22 -24.72 -37.58
CA ASP A 31 -22.22 -23.62 -36.66
C ASP A 31 -20.75 -23.29 -36.32
N ILE A 32 -20.27 -22.20 -36.88
CA ILE A 32 -19.06 -21.56 -36.42
C ILE A 32 -19.51 -20.80 -35.13
N GLU A 33 -19.45 -21.51 -33.99
CA GLU A 33 -19.39 -20.86 -32.72
C GLU A 33 -18.17 -19.92 -32.74
N THR A 34 -18.46 -18.65 -32.98
CA THR A 34 -17.52 -17.58 -32.67
C THR A 34 -17.42 -17.59 -31.16
N LYS A 35 -16.45 -18.34 -30.60
CA LYS A 35 -16.01 -18.10 -29.25
C LYS A 35 -15.51 -16.66 -29.23
N GLU A 36 -16.39 -15.76 -28.81
CA GLU A 36 -15.96 -14.47 -28.26
C GLU A 36 -14.90 -14.82 -27.21
N LYS A 37 -13.67 -14.49 -27.52
CA LYS A 37 -12.57 -14.47 -26.56
C LYS A 37 -12.98 -13.37 -25.59
N THR A 38 -13.63 -13.74 -24.49
CA THR A 38 -13.77 -12.87 -23.35
C THR A 38 -12.34 -12.51 -22.97
N GLU A 39 -11.89 -11.32 -23.38
CA GLU A 39 -10.72 -10.70 -22.76
C GLU A 39 -11.05 -10.67 -21.28
N ASP A 40 -10.20 -11.30 -20.47
CA ASP A 40 -10.28 -11.20 -19.04
C ASP A 40 -10.26 -9.69 -18.72
N VAL A 41 -11.40 -9.15 -18.33
CA VAL A 41 -11.52 -7.76 -17.92
C VAL A 41 -10.65 -7.64 -16.67
N LYS A 42 -9.49 -7.02 -16.83
CA LYS A 42 -8.55 -6.83 -15.73
C LYS A 42 -9.27 -6.07 -14.62
N ASP A 43 -9.42 -6.69 -13.48
CA ASP A 43 -10.01 -6.06 -12.30
C ASP A 43 -9.01 -5.07 -11.71
N TYR A 44 -9.17 -3.80 -12.07
CA TYR A 44 -8.31 -2.71 -11.59
C TYR A 44 -8.60 -2.31 -10.14
N SER A 45 -9.56 -2.92 -9.48
CA SER A 45 -9.83 -2.71 -8.05
C SER A 45 -9.00 -3.62 -7.14
N GLN A 46 -8.31 -4.61 -7.72
CA GLN A 46 -7.44 -5.55 -7.00
C GLN A 46 -6.00 -5.33 -7.44
N VAL A 47 -5.12 -5.01 -6.49
CA VAL A 47 -3.72 -4.66 -6.74
C VAL A 47 -2.81 -5.50 -5.87
N ASP A 48 -1.93 -6.26 -6.50
CA ASP A 48 -0.85 -6.96 -5.80
C ASP A 48 0.33 -6.02 -5.56
N ILE A 49 0.88 -6.05 -4.35
CA ILE A 49 2.16 -5.47 -3.99
C ILE A 49 3.05 -6.60 -3.48
N ILE A 50 4.27 -6.69 -3.98
CA ILE A 50 5.26 -7.67 -3.52
C ILE A 50 6.53 -6.93 -3.15
N THR A 51 7.07 -7.21 -1.96
CA THR A 51 8.39 -6.73 -1.52
C THR A 51 9.30 -7.94 -1.32
N ARG A 52 10.49 -7.91 -1.95
CA ARG A 52 11.53 -8.94 -1.79
C ARG A 52 12.77 -8.42 -1.08
N ALA A 53 13.01 -7.13 -1.18
CA ALA A 53 14.07 -6.38 -0.49
C ALA A 53 13.55 -4.98 -0.13
N MET A 54 14.10 -3.91 -0.72
CA MET A 54 13.74 -2.52 -0.45
C MET A 54 12.99 -1.89 -1.65
N GLU A 55 11.98 -2.62 -2.17
CA GLU A 55 11.20 -2.16 -3.31
C GLU A 55 9.72 -2.56 -3.18
N PHE A 56 8.87 -1.89 -3.94
CA PHE A 56 7.49 -2.27 -4.18
C PHE A 56 7.31 -2.72 -5.63
N GLU A 57 7.21 -4.03 -5.84
CA GLU A 57 6.79 -4.60 -7.12
C GLU A 57 5.27 -4.46 -7.24
N THR A 58 4.80 -3.42 -7.91
CA THR A 58 3.37 -3.15 -8.13
C THR A 58 3.18 -2.22 -9.33
N LEU A 59 1.93 -1.91 -9.68
CA LEU A 59 1.57 -1.02 -10.78
C LEU A 59 2.02 0.43 -10.49
N ASP A 60 2.42 1.16 -11.54
CA ASP A 60 2.74 2.59 -11.46
C ASP A 60 1.51 3.49 -11.68
N THR A 61 0.43 2.91 -12.22
CA THR A 61 -0.82 3.62 -12.48
C THR A 61 -1.99 2.82 -11.93
N LEU A 62 -2.82 3.49 -11.15
CA LEU A 62 -4.03 2.97 -10.54
C LEU A 62 -5.24 3.80 -10.99
N ARG A 63 -6.44 3.25 -10.77
CA ARG A 63 -7.70 3.97 -10.96
C ARG A 63 -8.17 4.59 -9.65
N SER A 64 -8.96 5.64 -9.73
CA SER A 64 -9.62 6.26 -8.58
C SER A 64 -10.74 5.37 -8.02
N GLY A 65 -11.11 5.60 -6.76
CA GLY A 65 -12.13 4.85 -6.06
C GLY A 65 -11.57 3.80 -5.10
N TRP A 66 -12.44 2.90 -4.64
CA TRP A 66 -12.03 1.85 -3.71
C TRP A 66 -11.10 0.84 -4.39
N THR A 67 -9.95 0.62 -3.78
CA THR A 67 -8.91 -0.30 -4.26
C THR A 67 -8.47 -1.21 -3.13
N THR A 68 -8.47 -2.52 -3.39
CA THR A 68 -7.99 -3.54 -2.45
C THR A 68 -6.57 -3.93 -2.82
N PHE A 69 -5.67 -3.78 -1.89
CA PHE A 69 -4.26 -4.13 -2.02
C PHE A 69 -3.99 -5.45 -1.31
N HIS A 70 -3.36 -6.37 -2.01
CA HIS A 70 -2.82 -7.62 -1.48
C HIS A 70 -1.31 -7.47 -1.34
N TYR A 71 -0.84 -7.08 -0.17
CA TYR A 71 0.57 -6.85 0.08
C TYR A 71 1.26 -8.11 0.62
N LYS A 72 2.16 -8.67 -0.19
CA LYS A 72 2.92 -9.91 0.08
C LYS A 72 4.35 -9.55 0.47
N ASN A 73 4.67 -9.59 1.76
CA ASN A 73 6.03 -9.39 2.23
C ASN A 73 6.84 -10.69 2.05
N ARG A 74 7.73 -10.69 1.06
CA ARG A 74 8.66 -11.80 0.74
C ARG A 74 10.10 -11.51 1.15
N SER A 75 10.32 -10.39 1.85
CA SER A 75 11.63 -10.00 2.38
C SER A 75 11.92 -10.66 3.73
N GLY A 76 13.09 -10.37 4.30
CA GLY A 76 13.48 -10.80 5.64
C GLY A 76 13.15 -9.80 6.74
N GLU A 77 12.54 -8.65 6.42
CA GLU A 77 12.28 -7.55 7.35
C GLU A 77 10.79 -7.21 7.43
N VAL A 78 10.40 -6.48 8.46
CA VAL A 78 9.03 -5.95 8.59
C VAL A 78 8.88 -4.75 7.67
N HIS A 79 7.77 -4.67 6.98
CA HIS A 79 7.42 -3.56 6.09
C HIS A 79 5.96 -3.17 6.23
N PHE A 80 5.60 -2.04 5.66
CA PHE A 80 4.23 -1.61 5.35
C PHE A 80 4.25 -0.85 4.02
N PHE A 81 3.12 -0.41 3.53
CA PHE A 81 3.04 0.66 2.55
C PHE A 81 2.09 1.75 3.03
N LEU A 82 2.43 2.99 2.72
CA LEU A 82 1.60 4.17 2.91
C LEU A 82 1.42 4.88 1.57
N MET A 83 0.22 5.38 1.31
CA MET A 83 -0.12 6.16 0.12
C MET A 83 -0.21 7.64 0.47
N ASP A 84 0.84 8.37 0.18
CA ASP A 84 0.97 9.81 0.40
C ASP A 84 0.63 10.58 -0.87
N LYS A 85 -0.55 11.21 -0.91
CA LYS A 85 -0.92 12.07 -2.03
C LYS A 85 -0.13 13.35 -1.99
N LEU A 86 0.64 13.59 -3.04
CA LEU A 86 1.46 14.78 -3.19
C LEU A 86 0.59 16.01 -3.52
N PRO A 87 0.94 17.20 -3.00
CA PRO A 87 0.16 18.42 -3.26
C PRO A 87 0.28 18.92 -4.70
N SER A 88 1.26 18.42 -5.46
CA SER A 88 1.50 18.81 -6.85
C SER A 88 2.11 17.67 -7.66
N ASP A 89 1.66 17.53 -8.91
CA ASP A 89 2.25 16.60 -9.87
C ASP A 89 3.66 17.03 -10.33
N SER A 90 4.06 18.28 -10.06
CA SER A 90 5.39 18.80 -10.37
C SER A 90 6.50 18.30 -9.45
N ILE A 91 6.16 17.68 -8.31
CA ILE A 91 7.15 17.05 -7.43
C ILE A 91 7.79 15.88 -8.15
N VAL A 92 9.11 15.88 -8.23
CA VAL A 92 9.92 14.90 -8.99
C VAL A 92 10.86 14.13 -8.05
N THR A 93 11.54 13.15 -8.61
CA THR A 93 12.47 12.28 -7.85
C THR A 93 13.49 13.07 -7.03
N SER A 94 14.09 14.12 -7.60
CA SER A 94 15.07 14.94 -6.87
C SER A 94 14.48 15.70 -5.68
N ASP A 95 13.19 16.05 -5.69
CA ASP A 95 12.55 16.66 -4.52
C ASP A 95 12.51 15.68 -3.34
N ILE A 96 12.39 14.39 -3.64
CA ILE A 96 12.40 13.33 -2.65
C ILE A 96 13.85 13.00 -2.23
N THR A 97 14.71 12.67 -3.21
CA THR A 97 16.06 12.14 -2.93
C THR A 97 17.05 13.18 -2.45
N ASP A 98 16.93 14.43 -2.92
CA ASP A 98 17.94 15.46 -2.66
C ASP A 98 17.50 16.44 -1.56
N HIS A 99 16.19 16.45 -1.22
CA HIS A 99 15.64 17.42 -0.27
C HIS A 99 14.87 16.77 0.88
N LEU A 100 13.92 15.85 0.61
CA LEU A 100 13.08 15.27 1.66
C LEU A 100 13.84 14.24 2.48
N MET A 101 14.39 13.21 1.83
CA MET A 101 15.09 12.12 2.51
C MET A 101 16.28 12.60 3.34
N PRO A 102 17.18 13.47 2.83
CA PRO A 102 18.31 13.94 3.63
C PRO A 102 17.90 14.67 4.91
N ALA A 103 16.78 15.38 4.92
CA ALA A 103 16.30 16.05 6.13
C ALA A 103 15.88 15.04 7.20
N PHE A 104 15.22 13.95 6.82
CA PHE A 104 14.85 12.86 7.74
C PHE A 104 16.06 12.04 8.17
N ASP A 105 16.95 11.69 7.25
CA ASP A 105 18.16 10.91 7.54
C ASP A 105 19.11 11.65 8.49
N ASP A 106 19.37 12.92 8.21
CA ASP A 106 20.20 13.77 9.07
C ASP A 106 19.54 13.98 10.44
N GLY A 107 18.22 14.21 10.47
CA GLY A 107 17.49 14.35 11.71
C GLY A 107 17.60 13.11 12.58
N MET A 108 17.37 11.92 12.03
CA MET A 108 17.47 10.66 12.77
C MET A 108 18.91 10.37 13.18
N ARG A 109 19.88 10.60 12.29
CA ARG A 109 21.31 10.44 12.60
C ARG A 109 21.72 11.31 13.80
N TYR A 110 21.27 12.56 13.86
CA TYR A 110 21.56 13.43 15.00
C TYR A 110 20.86 13.00 16.29
N LEU A 111 19.66 12.38 16.19
CA LEU A 111 19.03 11.77 17.38
C LEU A 111 19.85 10.58 17.91
N ILE A 112 20.35 9.72 17.01
CA ILE A 112 21.23 8.61 17.37
C ILE A 112 22.54 9.10 18.01
N GLU A 113 23.07 10.23 17.54
CA GLU A 113 24.27 10.88 18.08
C GLU A 113 24.00 11.71 19.37
N GLU A 114 22.81 11.65 19.93
CA GLU A 114 22.36 12.42 21.12
C GLU A 114 22.52 13.94 20.94
N LYS A 115 22.26 14.45 19.72
CA LYS A 115 22.35 15.88 19.33
C LYS A 115 20.96 16.44 18.98
N PRO A 116 20.06 16.62 19.96
CA PRO A 116 18.65 16.99 19.67
C PRO A 116 18.50 18.34 18.96
N ASP A 117 19.34 19.34 19.29
CA ASP A 117 19.27 20.64 18.62
C ASP A 117 19.64 20.54 17.12
N SER A 118 20.63 19.71 16.80
CA SER A 118 21.03 19.44 15.42
C SER A 118 19.96 18.65 14.69
N ALA A 119 19.31 17.70 15.35
CA ALA A 119 18.19 16.93 14.80
C ALA A 119 17.02 17.85 14.43
N MET A 120 16.64 18.73 15.33
CA MET A 120 15.57 19.71 15.07
C MET A 120 15.91 20.66 13.92
N ALA A 121 17.19 21.09 13.84
CA ALA A 121 17.65 21.92 12.70
C ALA A 121 17.59 21.16 11.38
N ALA A 122 17.92 19.86 11.36
CA ALA A 122 17.84 19.01 10.18
C ALA A 122 16.37 18.80 9.74
N PHE A 123 15.46 18.47 10.67
CA PHE A 123 14.03 18.38 10.38
C PHE A 123 13.44 19.71 9.90
N GLY A 124 14.01 20.85 10.33
CA GLY A 124 13.64 22.17 9.82
C GLY A 124 13.95 22.39 8.33
N ASN A 125 14.74 21.50 7.70
CA ASN A 125 15.02 21.51 6.26
C ASN A 125 14.01 20.69 5.44
N ILE A 126 13.04 20.03 6.09
CA ILE A 126 11.95 19.33 5.38
C ILE A 126 11.26 20.32 4.44
N PRO A 127 11.12 19.98 3.15
CA PRO A 127 10.47 20.87 2.19
C PRO A 127 9.06 21.25 2.64
N THR A 128 8.71 22.52 2.51
CA THR A 128 7.41 23.04 2.98
C THR A 128 6.20 22.36 2.35
N TRP A 129 6.32 21.86 1.11
CA TRP A 129 5.26 21.13 0.44
C TRP A 129 4.89 19.82 1.17
N PHE A 130 5.79 19.26 2.00
CA PHE A 130 5.53 18.04 2.75
C PHE A 130 4.41 18.23 3.80
N ASN A 131 4.21 19.46 4.30
CA ASN A 131 3.12 19.77 5.21
C ASN A 131 1.74 19.68 4.54
N ASP A 132 1.67 19.74 3.23
CA ASP A 132 0.44 19.66 2.43
C ASP A 132 0.17 18.25 1.86
N VAL A 133 1.04 17.28 2.18
CA VAL A 133 0.84 15.87 1.82
C VAL A 133 -0.37 15.32 2.58
N LYS A 134 -1.24 14.62 1.86
CA LYS A 134 -2.43 13.97 2.43
C LYS A 134 -2.26 12.46 2.46
N ARG A 135 -2.51 11.85 3.62
CA ARG A 135 -2.39 10.41 3.82
C ARG A 135 -3.68 9.72 3.44
N TYR A 136 -3.57 8.69 2.60
CA TYR A 136 -4.71 7.91 2.12
C TYR A 136 -4.70 6.47 2.63
N GLY A 137 -3.92 6.20 3.69
CA GLY A 137 -3.81 4.86 4.27
C GLY A 137 -2.88 3.95 3.49
N GLY A 138 -3.01 2.69 3.75
CA GLY A 138 -2.17 1.61 3.23
C GLY A 138 -2.31 0.39 4.11
N SER A 139 -1.28 -0.44 4.22
CA SER A 139 -1.27 -1.52 5.20
C SER A 139 -0.64 -1.05 6.51
N GLY A 140 -1.03 -1.65 7.64
CA GLY A 140 -0.17 -1.66 8.81
C GLY A 140 1.09 -2.51 8.57
N LEU A 141 1.93 -2.65 9.58
CA LEU A 141 3.17 -3.43 9.55
C LEU A 141 2.89 -4.90 9.23
N ILE A 142 3.78 -5.52 8.43
CA ILE A 142 3.66 -6.90 7.96
C ILE A 142 4.98 -7.63 8.19
N SER A 143 4.95 -8.69 8.99
CA SER A 143 6.11 -9.55 9.23
C SER A 143 6.56 -10.31 7.98
N PRO A 144 7.82 -10.75 7.92
CA PRO A 144 8.34 -11.61 6.86
C PRO A 144 7.44 -12.81 6.58
N GLY A 145 7.19 -13.08 5.29
CA GLY A 145 6.37 -14.20 4.83
C GLY A 145 4.86 -14.02 4.98
N LYS A 146 4.39 -12.92 5.57
CA LYS A 146 2.96 -12.62 5.73
C LYS A 146 2.39 -11.85 4.54
N THR A 147 1.06 -11.84 4.46
CA THR A 147 0.30 -11.06 3.49
C THR A 147 -0.72 -10.23 4.26
N ALA A 148 -0.82 -8.95 3.96
CA ALA A 148 -1.90 -8.09 4.43
C ALA A 148 -2.84 -7.74 3.28
N VAL A 149 -4.11 -7.57 3.61
CA VAL A 149 -5.13 -7.10 2.66
C VAL A 149 -5.74 -5.84 3.21
N SER A 150 -5.62 -4.74 2.50
CA SER A 150 -6.19 -3.44 2.88
C SER A 150 -6.96 -2.83 1.72
N THR A 151 -8.10 -2.22 2.03
CA THR A 151 -8.95 -1.53 1.04
C THR A 151 -9.06 -0.06 1.44
N ILE A 152 -8.63 0.82 0.54
CA ILE A 152 -8.61 2.27 0.73
C ILE A 152 -9.27 2.97 -0.46
N HIS A 153 -9.75 4.19 -0.24
CA HIS A 153 -10.36 5.01 -1.29
C HIS A 153 -9.34 6.01 -1.84
N LEU A 154 -8.96 5.86 -3.10
CA LEU A 154 -8.01 6.72 -3.78
C LEU A 154 -8.71 7.78 -4.63
N VAL A 155 -8.26 9.03 -4.54
CA VAL A 155 -8.71 10.11 -5.44
C VAL A 155 -7.65 10.36 -6.51
N PRO A 156 -8.00 10.94 -7.67
CA PRO A 156 -7.03 11.24 -8.71
C PRO A 156 -5.87 12.12 -8.24
N GLY A 157 -4.65 11.86 -8.73
CA GLY A 157 -3.45 12.62 -8.44
C GLY A 157 -2.18 11.77 -8.40
N LYS A 158 -1.09 12.41 -8.06
CA LYS A 158 0.22 11.78 -7.87
C LYS A 158 0.43 11.43 -6.41
N TYR A 159 0.90 10.23 -6.18
CA TYR A 159 1.18 9.70 -4.85
C TYR A 159 2.64 9.27 -4.75
N MET A 160 3.18 9.31 -3.55
CA MET A 160 4.33 8.55 -3.14
C MET A 160 3.84 7.34 -2.33
N MET A 161 4.20 6.14 -2.75
CA MET A 161 4.07 4.92 -1.94
C MET A 161 5.38 4.73 -1.22
N GLU A 162 5.36 4.58 0.11
CA GLU A 162 6.58 4.49 0.91
C GLU A 162 6.50 3.50 2.07
N CYS A 163 7.68 3.16 2.62
CA CYS A 163 7.87 2.45 3.88
C CYS A 163 9.00 3.10 4.68
N TYR A 164 8.68 3.73 5.80
CA TYR A 164 9.66 4.39 6.68
C TYR A 164 10.08 3.53 7.89
N VAL A 165 9.99 2.21 7.83
CA VAL A 165 10.72 1.33 8.77
C VAL A 165 12.20 1.63 8.69
N LYS A 166 12.95 1.42 9.76
CA LYS A 166 14.40 1.62 9.80
C LYS A 166 15.15 0.30 9.62
N ALA A 167 16.15 0.32 8.77
CA ALA A 167 17.11 -0.77 8.64
C ALA A 167 17.97 -0.94 9.93
N ILE A 168 18.73 -2.01 10.01
CA ILE A 168 19.56 -2.32 11.19
C ILE A 168 20.57 -1.23 11.54
N ASN A 169 20.97 -0.41 10.56
CA ASN A 169 21.89 0.72 10.76
C ASN A 169 21.18 2.01 11.22
N GLY A 170 19.83 1.99 11.31
CA GLY A 170 19.01 3.13 11.71
C GLY A 170 18.58 4.06 10.57
N GLU A 171 19.00 3.78 9.32
CA GLU A 171 18.55 4.51 8.14
C GLU A 171 17.14 4.07 7.72
N TRP A 172 16.39 4.98 7.12
CA TRP A 172 15.03 4.69 6.67
C TRP A 172 15.02 3.78 5.45
N HIS A 173 14.04 2.87 5.35
CA HIS A 173 13.84 2.05 4.15
C HIS A 173 13.58 2.91 2.90
N THR A 174 12.96 4.08 3.05
CA THR A 174 12.83 5.07 1.97
C THR A 174 14.18 5.47 1.40
N SER A 175 15.19 5.71 2.25
CA SER A 175 16.55 6.08 1.83
C SER A 175 17.29 4.92 1.15
N HIS A 176 16.85 3.68 1.40
CA HIS A 176 17.31 2.48 0.69
C HIS A 176 16.51 2.19 -0.60
N GLY A 177 15.61 3.10 -1.00
CA GLY A 177 14.83 3.00 -2.24
C GLY A 177 13.42 2.44 -2.07
N MET A 178 12.96 2.17 -0.85
CA MET A 178 11.63 1.62 -0.61
C MET A 178 10.54 2.71 -0.71
N TRP A 179 10.43 3.28 -1.89
CA TRP A 179 9.39 4.21 -2.28
C TRP A 179 9.23 4.24 -3.79
N LYS A 180 8.10 4.72 -4.27
CA LYS A 180 7.86 4.95 -5.70
C LYS A 180 6.70 5.93 -5.91
N PHE A 181 6.70 6.59 -7.07
CA PHE A 181 5.52 7.35 -7.49
C PHE A 181 4.45 6.43 -8.07
N ILE A 182 3.21 6.70 -7.68
CA ILE A 182 2.00 6.09 -8.23
C ILE A 182 1.12 7.21 -8.80
N THR A 183 0.63 7.02 -10.02
CA THR A 183 -0.37 7.92 -10.62
C THR A 183 -1.75 7.31 -10.47
N VAL A 184 -2.66 8.01 -9.81
CA VAL A 184 -4.08 7.64 -9.77
C VAL A 184 -4.83 8.45 -10.81
N VAL A 185 -5.36 7.79 -11.83
CA VAL A 185 -6.12 8.43 -12.92
C VAL A 185 -7.58 8.60 -12.55
N ASP A 186 -8.24 9.61 -13.17
CA ASP A 186 -9.68 9.88 -12.98
C ASP A 186 -10.55 8.90 -13.79
N GLU A 187 -10.41 7.62 -13.46
CA GLU A 187 -11.18 6.52 -14.03
C GLU A 187 -11.66 5.63 -12.87
N PRO A 188 -12.91 5.79 -12.39
CA PRO A 188 -13.39 5.07 -11.21
C PRO A 188 -13.35 3.55 -11.37
N THR A 189 -12.91 2.84 -10.34
CA THR A 189 -12.96 1.37 -10.28
C THR A 189 -14.38 0.83 -10.22
N ASN A 190 -15.35 1.65 -9.75
CA ASN A 190 -16.72 1.26 -9.42
C ASN A 190 -16.80 0.11 -8.39
N HIS A 191 -15.71 -0.14 -7.69
CA HIS A 191 -15.66 -1.11 -6.60
C HIS A 191 -16.32 -0.53 -5.34
N THR A 192 -16.88 -1.40 -4.50
CA THR A 192 -17.42 -1.03 -3.19
C THR A 192 -16.54 -1.63 -2.09
N PRO A 193 -16.41 -0.96 -0.95
CA PRO A 193 -15.64 -1.53 0.15
C PRO A 193 -16.28 -2.81 0.68
N PRO A 194 -15.51 -3.69 1.34
CA PRO A 194 -16.03 -4.91 1.92
C PRO A 194 -17.00 -4.62 3.07
N SER A 195 -17.94 -5.54 3.33
CA SER A 195 -18.81 -5.45 4.50
C SER A 195 -18.01 -5.75 5.77
N ALA A 196 -17.92 -4.78 6.66
CA ALA A 196 -17.19 -4.92 7.91
C ALA A 196 -17.88 -5.89 8.88
N MET A 197 -17.08 -6.66 9.61
CA MET A 197 -17.49 -7.49 10.74
C MET A 197 -17.19 -6.78 12.07
N HIS A 198 -16.17 -5.94 12.09
CA HIS A 198 -15.69 -5.20 13.25
C HIS A 198 -15.43 -3.75 12.88
N THR A 199 -15.52 -2.85 13.86
CA THR A 199 -15.19 -1.43 13.66
C THR A 199 -14.17 -0.97 14.71
N VAL A 200 -13.13 -0.30 14.23
CA VAL A 200 -12.16 0.43 15.05
C VAL A 200 -12.33 1.90 14.74
N SER A 201 -12.71 2.72 15.72
CA SER A 201 -12.67 4.17 15.56
C SER A 201 -11.38 4.70 16.19
N VAL A 202 -10.68 5.54 15.46
CA VAL A 202 -9.39 6.12 15.84
C VAL A 202 -9.60 7.59 16.14
N SER A 203 -9.28 8.02 17.37
CA SER A 203 -9.34 9.41 17.78
C SER A 203 -8.06 9.81 18.50
N SER A 204 -7.54 10.99 18.19
CA SER A 204 -6.37 11.56 18.85
C SER A 204 -6.61 11.94 20.30
N THR A 205 -7.87 12.10 20.71
CA THR A 205 -8.26 12.50 22.06
C THR A 205 -8.82 11.37 22.90
N GLU A 206 -9.56 10.43 22.27
CA GLU A 206 -10.24 9.33 22.96
C GLU A 206 -9.56 7.99 22.78
N GLY A 207 -8.53 7.91 21.90
CA GLY A 207 -7.86 6.69 21.55
C GLY A 207 -8.70 5.79 20.65
N TYR A 208 -8.56 4.46 20.79
CA TYR A 208 -9.36 3.49 20.04
C TYR A 208 -10.65 3.16 20.76
N THR A 209 -11.76 3.17 20.02
CA THR A 209 -12.93 2.35 20.36
C THR A 209 -12.95 1.13 19.44
N PHE A 210 -13.38 -0.02 19.97
CA PHE A 210 -13.42 -1.27 19.22
C PHE A 210 -14.75 -1.97 19.44
N GLU A 211 -15.45 -2.23 18.34
CA GLU A 211 -16.73 -2.92 18.31
C GLU A 211 -16.61 -4.22 17.51
N GLY A 212 -17.08 -5.32 18.08
CA GLY A 212 -17.09 -6.64 17.47
C GLY A 212 -16.36 -7.67 18.33
N THR A 213 -16.47 -8.92 17.90
CA THR A 213 -15.82 -10.08 18.55
C THR A 213 -15.13 -10.89 17.46
N PRO A 214 -13.82 -10.73 17.28
CA PRO A 214 -13.06 -11.49 16.28
C PRO A 214 -13.10 -12.99 16.61
N THR A 215 -13.21 -13.80 15.57
CA THR A 215 -13.27 -15.27 15.66
C THR A 215 -12.20 -15.90 14.76
N THR A 216 -11.98 -17.19 14.90
CA THR A 216 -11.11 -17.95 14.00
C THR A 216 -11.56 -17.82 12.54
N GLY A 217 -10.59 -17.73 11.62
CA GLY A 217 -10.81 -17.55 10.18
C GLY A 217 -10.90 -16.10 9.74
N LYS A 218 -11.65 -15.83 8.68
CA LYS A 218 -11.72 -14.53 8.03
C LYS A 218 -12.40 -13.48 8.91
N ASN A 219 -11.73 -12.37 9.14
CA ASN A 219 -12.24 -11.18 9.81
C ASN A 219 -12.01 -9.94 8.94
N ILE A 220 -12.98 -9.03 8.94
CA ILE A 220 -12.94 -7.77 8.18
C ILE A 220 -13.16 -6.63 9.15
N PHE A 221 -12.15 -5.77 9.26
CA PHE A 221 -12.16 -4.60 10.12
C PHE A 221 -12.36 -3.34 9.28
N LYS A 222 -13.30 -2.52 9.69
CA LYS A 222 -13.44 -1.13 9.27
C LYS A 222 -12.65 -0.26 10.25
N VAL A 223 -11.89 0.70 9.74
CA VAL A 223 -11.17 1.68 10.54
C VAL A 223 -11.66 3.07 10.17
N ASP A 224 -12.31 3.74 11.12
CA ASP A 224 -12.81 5.12 10.98
C ASP A 224 -11.86 6.08 11.68
N PHE A 225 -11.24 6.97 10.93
CA PHE A 225 -10.36 8.02 11.45
C PHE A 225 -11.22 9.25 11.80
N ILE A 226 -11.67 9.33 13.05
CA ILE A 226 -12.60 10.36 13.51
C ILE A 226 -11.97 11.75 13.48
N ASP A 227 -10.75 11.83 13.97
CA ASP A 227 -9.88 12.98 13.88
C ASP A 227 -8.44 12.51 13.68
N GLN A 228 -7.60 13.40 13.15
CA GLN A 228 -6.17 13.15 12.97
C GLN A 228 -5.42 14.40 13.34
N VAL A 229 -4.81 14.38 14.50
CA VAL A 229 -3.87 15.44 14.91
C VAL A 229 -2.48 14.85 14.71
N PRO A 230 -1.66 15.41 13.80
CA PRO A 230 -0.27 14.99 13.70
C PRO A 230 0.36 15.07 15.09
N HIS A 231 0.78 13.93 15.62
CA HIS A 231 1.55 13.94 16.84
C HIS A 231 2.94 14.54 16.57
N GLU A 232 3.78 14.68 17.57
CA GLU A 232 5.03 15.45 17.56
C GLU A 232 5.93 15.23 16.34
N HIS A 233 5.58 14.32 15.44
CA HIS A 233 6.49 13.72 14.48
C HIS A 233 5.93 13.50 13.08
N PHE A 234 5.02 14.33 12.62
CA PHE A 234 4.53 14.37 11.25
C PHE A 234 3.53 13.28 10.85
N SER A 235 3.35 12.22 11.64
CA SER A 235 2.37 11.16 11.37
C SER A 235 1.10 11.32 12.19
N GLY A 236 -0.02 10.92 11.63
CA GLY A 236 -1.27 10.70 12.35
C GLY A 236 -1.30 9.33 13.05
N GLN A 237 -2.43 9.01 13.66
CA GLN A 237 -2.67 7.71 14.25
C GLN A 237 -2.94 6.68 13.15
N ASP A 238 -2.50 5.45 13.40
CA ASP A 238 -2.67 4.29 12.55
C ASP A 238 -3.20 3.10 13.36
N VAL A 239 -3.40 1.95 12.75
CA VAL A 239 -3.82 0.70 13.42
C VAL A 239 -2.97 -0.44 12.90
N ASN A 240 -2.10 -1.00 13.75
CA ASN A 240 -1.40 -2.25 13.47
C ASN A 240 -2.08 -3.41 14.20
N LEU A 241 -2.32 -4.51 13.51
CA LEU A 241 -2.77 -5.76 14.11
C LEU A 241 -1.56 -6.65 14.36
N VAL A 242 -1.36 -7.00 15.63
CA VAL A 242 -0.21 -7.79 16.07
C VAL A 242 -0.69 -9.01 16.84
N ARG A 243 -0.23 -10.20 16.44
CA ARG A 243 -0.33 -11.41 17.25
C ARG A 243 0.90 -11.49 18.16
N TYR A 244 0.71 -11.87 19.42
CA TYR A 244 1.80 -11.97 20.38
C TYR A 244 1.77 -13.27 21.16
N ASP A 245 2.96 -13.71 21.60
CA ASP A 245 3.14 -14.92 22.38
C ASP A 245 2.67 -14.75 23.83
N ASP A 246 2.27 -15.84 24.48
CA ASP A 246 1.94 -15.83 25.90
C ASP A 246 3.12 -15.31 26.73
N GLY A 247 2.85 -14.32 27.57
CA GLY A 247 3.88 -13.70 28.42
C GLY A 247 4.81 -12.73 27.70
N ALA A 248 4.48 -12.33 26.47
CA ALA A 248 5.24 -11.29 25.76
C ALA A 248 5.24 -9.97 26.54
N ASP A 249 6.40 -9.32 26.56
CA ASP A 249 6.54 -8.00 27.19
C ASP A 249 6.01 -6.91 26.28
N MET A 250 4.82 -6.42 26.57
CA MET A 250 4.14 -5.39 25.79
C MET A 250 4.91 -4.05 25.78
N ALA A 251 5.73 -3.77 26.80
CA ALA A 251 6.58 -2.58 26.81
C ALA A 251 7.59 -2.62 25.65
N THR A 252 8.16 -3.80 25.38
CA THR A 252 9.06 -4.01 24.24
C THR A 252 8.36 -3.68 22.91
N LEU A 253 7.07 -4.04 22.75
CA LEU A 253 6.30 -3.70 21.56
C LEU A 253 6.12 -2.19 21.42
N TYR A 254 5.72 -1.50 22.50
CA TYR A 254 5.45 -0.05 22.46
C TYR A 254 6.72 0.76 22.21
N GLU A 255 7.84 0.36 22.81
CA GLU A 255 9.13 0.98 22.58
C GLU A 255 9.59 0.79 21.12
N TRP A 256 9.40 -0.42 20.57
CA TRP A 256 9.76 -0.71 19.21
C TRP A 256 8.86 0.00 18.19
N LEU A 257 7.58 0.18 18.48
CA LEU A 257 6.66 0.90 17.60
C LEU A 257 6.90 2.41 17.59
N ASN A 258 7.50 2.98 18.62
CA ASN A 258 7.78 4.42 18.69
C ASN A 258 8.83 4.83 17.66
N TRP A 259 8.37 5.25 16.46
CA TRP A 259 9.26 5.58 15.35
C TRP A 259 10.24 6.73 15.63
N MET A 260 9.93 7.64 16.58
CA MET A 260 10.84 8.71 17.01
C MET A 260 11.99 8.24 17.90
N ASN A 261 11.82 7.12 18.57
CA ASN A 261 12.93 6.49 19.24
C ASN A 261 13.95 6.03 18.16
N PRO A 262 15.25 6.36 18.25
CA PRO A 262 16.26 5.83 17.33
C PRO A 262 16.20 4.31 17.13
N GLU A 263 15.87 3.56 18.18
CA GLU A 263 15.71 2.10 18.13
C GLU A 263 14.27 1.67 17.73
N GLY A 264 13.33 2.60 17.64
CA GLY A 264 11.94 2.32 17.26
C GLY A 264 11.81 2.06 15.77
N LEU A 265 10.90 1.17 15.37
CA LEU A 265 10.72 0.66 14.00
C LEU A 265 12.03 0.19 13.34
N ARG A 266 13.05 -0.16 14.11
CA ARG A 266 14.34 -0.63 13.62
C ARG A 266 14.35 -2.15 13.51
N THR A 267 14.73 -2.65 12.34
CA THR A 267 14.81 -4.10 12.11
C THR A 267 16.04 -4.73 12.80
N PRO A 268 15.91 -5.99 13.27
CA PRO A 268 14.72 -6.83 13.24
C PRO A 268 13.68 -6.44 14.29
N ALA A 269 12.40 -6.65 13.99
CA ALA A 269 11.33 -6.51 14.97
C ALA A 269 11.47 -7.55 16.11
N PRO A 270 10.94 -7.27 17.32
CA PRO A 270 10.99 -8.21 18.42
C PRO A 270 10.28 -9.52 18.08
N ASN A 271 10.92 -10.64 18.33
CA ASN A 271 10.50 -11.99 17.87
C ASN A 271 9.22 -12.55 18.51
N GLN A 272 8.75 -11.95 19.62
CA GLN A 272 7.52 -12.34 20.30
C GLN A 272 6.26 -11.77 19.62
N PHE A 273 6.41 -10.97 18.57
CA PHE A 273 5.34 -10.25 17.90
C PHE A 273 5.33 -10.55 16.40
N VAL A 274 4.15 -10.87 15.88
CA VAL A 274 3.91 -11.10 14.47
C VAL A 274 2.94 -10.04 13.96
N PHE A 275 3.42 -9.17 13.10
CA PHE A 275 2.63 -8.11 12.47
C PHE A 275 1.85 -8.69 11.29
N LEU A 276 0.54 -8.44 11.27
CA LEU A 276 -0.41 -9.03 10.33
C LEU A 276 -1.06 -8.00 9.41
N GLY A 277 -0.55 -6.79 9.38
CA GLY A 277 -1.14 -5.68 8.65
C GLY A 277 -1.96 -4.77 9.58
N GLY A 278 -3.04 -4.25 9.06
CA GLY A 278 -3.86 -3.23 9.70
C GLY A 278 -4.19 -2.12 8.71
N MET A 279 -4.32 -0.89 9.21
CA MET A 279 -4.57 0.30 8.40
C MET A 279 -3.60 1.40 8.79
N ASN A 280 -2.78 1.85 7.83
CA ASN A 280 -1.92 3.01 8.04
C ASN A 280 -2.76 4.29 8.09
N ASN A 281 -2.16 5.41 8.52
CA ASN A 281 -2.92 6.62 8.79
C ASN A 281 -3.62 7.17 7.54
N CYS A 282 -4.86 7.63 7.73
CA CYS A 282 -5.66 8.36 6.75
C CYS A 282 -5.97 9.75 7.29
N GLU A 283 -6.45 10.64 6.41
CA GLU A 283 -6.96 11.95 6.83
C GLU A 283 -8.16 11.81 7.78
N ALA A 284 -8.39 12.85 8.58
CA ALA A 284 -9.57 12.95 9.45
C ALA A 284 -10.88 12.82 8.64
N GLY A 285 -11.81 12.00 9.12
CA GLY A 285 -13.07 11.69 8.46
C GLY A 285 -13.01 10.59 7.41
N GLU A 286 -11.82 10.09 7.07
CA GLU A 286 -11.66 8.99 6.11
C GLU A 286 -11.83 7.63 6.78
N THR A 287 -12.08 6.63 5.94
CA THR A 287 -12.29 5.25 6.35
C THR A 287 -11.43 4.31 5.50
N GLY A 288 -10.84 3.31 6.13
CA GLY A 288 -10.18 2.20 5.47
C GLY A 288 -10.67 0.86 5.98
N TYR A 289 -10.26 -0.22 5.31
CA TYR A 289 -10.64 -1.59 5.71
C TYR A 289 -9.39 -2.48 5.62
N PHE A 290 -9.30 -3.43 6.54
CA PHE A 290 -8.32 -4.50 6.38
C PHE A 290 -8.95 -5.86 6.66
N GLU A 291 -8.43 -6.90 5.98
CA GLU A 291 -8.88 -8.27 6.12
C GLU A 291 -7.74 -9.13 6.65
N VAL A 292 -8.07 -10.08 7.49
CA VAL A 292 -7.10 -11.02 8.08
C VAL A 292 -7.77 -12.34 8.39
N ASP A 293 -7.05 -13.45 8.20
CA ASP A 293 -7.42 -14.76 8.71
C ASP A 293 -6.78 -14.94 10.09
N LEU A 294 -7.61 -15.01 11.14
CA LEU A 294 -7.15 -15.15 12.51
C LEU A 294 -7.11 -16.63 12.93
N GLU A 295 -6.04 -16.99 13.60
CA GLU A 295 -5.90 -18.26 14.32
C GLU A 295 -6.17 -18.05 15.81
N PRO A 296 -6.45 -19.09 16.62
CA PRO A 296 -6.51 -18.96 18.07
C PRO A 296 -5.22 -18.34 18.63
N GLY A 297 -5.36 -17.38 19.56
CA GLY A 297 -4.22 -16.69 20.16
C GLY A 297 -4.53 -15.29 20.64
N ASN A 298 -3.50 -14.60 21.11
CA ASN A 298 -3.56 -13.26 21.66
C ASN A 298 -3.23 -12.22 20.60
N TYR A 299 -4.02 -11.16 20.55
CA TYR A 299 -3.89 -10.07 19.57
C TYR A 299 -3.98 -8.71 20.23
N VAL A 300 -3.34 -7.74 19.60
CA VAL A 300 -3.45 -6.33 19.95
C VAL A 300 -3.60 -5.49 18.69
N LEU A 301 -4.55 -4.55 18.72
CA LEU A 301 -4.60 -3.39 17.83
C LEU A 301 -3.81 -2.29 18.51
N VAL A 302 -2.82 -1.72 17.85
CA VAL A 302 -1.90 -0.75 18.43
C VAL A 302 -1.39 0.24 17.40
N SER A 303 -1.26 1.51 17.79
CA SER A 303 -0.64 2.56 16.95
C SER A 303 0.87 2.60 17.13
N GLU A 304 1.59 3.05 16.09
CA GLU A 304 3.01 3.41 16.18
C GLU A 304 3.25 4.76 16.86
N THR A 305 2.17 5.44 17.23
CA THR A 305 2.23 6.75 17.95
C THR A 305 3.02 6.58 19.26
N PRO A 306 3.95 7.49 19.56
CA PRO A 306 4.66 7.48 20.83
C PRO A 306 3.71 7.42 22.03
N ASN A 307 3.97 6.52 22.98
CA ASN A 307 3.12 6.25 24.14
C ASN A 307 1.67 5.88 23.81
N ALA A 308 1.47 5.05 22.78
CA ALA A 308 0.15 4.58 22.33
C ALA A 308 -0.70 4.00 23.49
N ASP A 309 -0.08 3.29 24.43
CA ASP A 309 -0.70 2.75 25.62
C ASP A 309 -1.34 3.84 26.50
N LYS A 310 -0.62 4.96 26.73
CA LYS A 310 -1.09 6.09 27.54
C LYS A 310 -2.12 6.95 26.83
N LYS A 311 -2.12 6.92 25.52
CA LYS A 311 -3.07 7.64 24.65
C LYS A 311 -4.34 6.83 24.35
N GLY A 312 -4.47 5.62 24.90
CA GLY A 312 -5.60 4.75 24.63
C GLY A 312 -5.63 4.15 23.21
N LEU A 313 -4.53 4.29 22.46
CA LEU A 313 -4.37 3.80 21.09
C LEU A 313 -3.93 2.33 21.08
N LEU A 314 -4.63 1.53 21.88
CA LEU A 314 -4.37 0.12 22.08
C LEU A 314 -5.64 -0.61 22.49
N LYS A 315 -5.89 -1.79 21.91
CA LYS A 315 -6.94 -2.73 22.32
C LYS A 315 -6.44 -4.16 22.17
N THR A 316 -6.46 -4.92 23.27
CA THR A 316 -6.16 -6.36 23.23
C THR A 316 -7.44 -7.18 23.10
N PHE A 317 -7.35 -8.32 22.44
CA PHE A 317 -8.40 -9.33 22.37
C PHE A 317 -7.78 -10.73 22.21
N GLU A 318 -8.55 -11.74 22.54
CA GLU A 318 -8.20 -13.15 22.37
C GLU A 318 -9.14 -13.77 21.34
N VAL A 319 -8.59 -14.60 20.47
CA VAL A 319 -9.34 -15.48 19.57
C VAL A 319 -9.24 -16.89 20.14
N VAL A 320 -10.38 -17.47 20.51
CA VAL A 320 -10.44 -18.84 21.01
C VAL A 320 -10.74 -19.83 19.89
N ALA A 321 -10.29 -21.07 20.06
CA ALA A 321 -10.68 -22.14 19.14
C ALA A 321 -12.19 -22.43 19.25
N ASP A 322 -12.85 -22.62 18.11
CA ASP A 322 -14.25 -23.05 18.03
C ASP A 322 -14.46 -24.45 18.60
#